data_01c63613b02233b6d49f3fa3f0269e37
#
_entry.id   01c63613b02233b6d49f3fa3f0269e37
#
_cell.length_a   1.000
_cell.length_b   1.000
_cell.length_c   1.000
_cell.angle_alpha   90.00
_cell.angle_beta   90.00
_cell.angle_gamma   90.00
#
_symmetry.space_group_name_H-M   'P 1'
#
loop_
_entity.id
_entity.type
_entity.pdbx_description
1 polymer ?
#
loop_
_entity_poly.entity_id
_entity_poly.type
_entity_poly.pdbx_seq_one_letter_code
_entity_poly.pdbx_strand_id
1 'polypeptide(L)'
;MLNVLNLDKTQKEAMVMAKEKTAKLEEEQPETQQEKPKKKRKFSLIIIIAVVVLAVGAAGAYLLLVKGSTDKKGIITKDSKNTITVNFALEPFVVNLMDQSGSKYLKVSIQIELSDARLLESAKNKTPQIRDIIITLLTNKTSDELITPEGKLLLKDEIKQRINQILGDNSVVNVYLTDFVMQ
;
A
#
# COMPACT_ATOMS: atom_id res chain seq x y z
N MET A 1 16.69 -49.21 30.04
CA MET A 1 15.28 -49.41 29.68
C MET A 1 14.38 -49.31 30.93
N LEU A 2 14.35 -48.15 31.61
CA LEU A 2 13.60 -48.02 32.87
C LEU A 2 13.13 -46.60 33.14
N ASN A 3 12.71 -45.86 32.08
CA ASN A 3 12.26 -44.46 32.26
C ASN A 3 11.02 -44.06 31.45
N VAL A 4 10.31 -44.99 30.82
CA VAL A 4 9.12 -44.69 30.02
C VAL A 4 7.81 -45.07 30.73
N LEU A 5 7.89 -45.89 31.76
CA LEU A 5 6.71 -46.40 32.50
C LEU A 5 6.22 -45.48 33.63
N ASN A 6 6.98 -44.45 34.01
CA ASN A 6 6.62 -43.54 35.11
C ASN A 6 5.93 -42.25 34.69
N LEU A 7 5.95 -41.90 33.39
CA LEU A 7 5.24 -40.70 32.91
C LEU A 7 3.75 -40.94 32.66
N ASP A 8 3.36 -42.17 32.34
CA ASP A 8 1.96 -42.51 32.02
C ASP A 8 1.05 -42.58 33.27
N LYS A 9 1.64 -42.88 34.43
CA LYS A 9 0.91 -42.97 35.70
C LYS A 9 0.57 -41.58 36.27
N THR A 10 1.45 -40.59 36.08
CA THR A 10 1.26 -39.23 36.59
C THR A 10 0.25 -38.44 35.76
N GLN A 11 0.15 -38.70 34.45
CA GLN A 11 -0.84 -38.09 33.58
C GLN A 11 -2.26 -38.64 33.82
N LYS A 12 -2.39 -39.89 34.15
CA LYS A 12 -3.69 -40.50 34.46
C LYS A 12 -4.29 -40.02 35.81
N GLU A 13 -3.46 -39.81 36.80
CA GLU A 13 -3.90 -39.28 38.10
C GLU A 13 -4.30 -37.80 38.02
N ALA A 14 -3.61 -36.98 37.20
CA ALA A 14 -3.99 -35.60 36.98
C ALA A 14 -5.33 -35.45 36.22
N MET A 15 -5.64 -36.38 35.32
CA MET A 15 -6.89 -36.36 34.54
C MET A 15 -8.11 -36.83 35.37
N VAL A 16 -7.90 -37.71 36.35
CA VAL A 16 -8.96 -38.15 37.27
C VAL A 16 -9.29 -37.06 38.28
N MET A 17 -8.30 -36.33 38.82
CA MET A 17 -8.55 -35.21 39.72
C MET A 17 -9.22 -33.99 39.06
N ALA A 18 -8.97 -33.77 37.78
CA ALA A 18 -9.65 -32.69 37.02
C ALA A 18 -11.12 -33.00 36.76
N LYS A 19 -11.48 -34.28 36.65
CA LYS A 19 -12.86 -34.70 36.38
C LYS A 19 -13.73 -34.74 37.64
N GLU A 20 -13.10 -34.88 38.83
CA GLU A 20 -13.80 -34.88 40.11
C GLU A 20 -14.09 -33.47 40.62
N LYS A 21 -13.35 -32.45 40.17
CA LYS A 21 -13.56 -31.05 40.52
C LYS A 21 -14.66 -30.36 39.73
N THR A 22 -15.03 -30.89 38.57
CA THR A 22 -16.13 -30.37 37.73
C THR A 22 -17.50 -30.98 38.08
N ALA A 23 -17.53 -32.11 38.81
CA ALA A 23 -18.78 -32.76 39.21
C ALA A 23 -19.39 -32.26 40.53
N LYS A 24 -18.72 -31.31 41.22
CA LYS A 24 -19.13 -30.83 42.56
C LYS A 24 -19.62 -29.38 42.59
N LEU A 25 -19.87 -28.77 41.43
CA LEU A 25 -20.36 -27.40 41.30
C LEU A 25 -21.77 -27.29 40.69
N GLU A 26 -22.50 -28.41 40.64
CA GLU A 26 -23.84 -28.46 40.04
C GLU A 26 -24.87 -29.07 40.99
N GLU A 27 -24.97 -28.55 42.22
CA GLU A 27 -26.12 -28.76 43.10
C GLU A 27 -26.08 -27.73 44.23
N GLU A 28 -26.74 -26.59 44.01
CA GLU A 28 -27.45 -25.78 45.01
C GLU A 28 -28.23 -24.67 44.32
N GLN A 29 -29.48 -24.98 43.96
CA GLN A 29 -30.53 -23.99 43.90
C GLN A 29 -31.18 -23.86 45.28
N PRO A 30 -31.58 -22.67 45.70
CA PRO A 30 -32.86 -22.52 46.40
C PRO A 30 -33.83 -21.67 45.58
N GLU A 31 -34.99 -22.26 45.40
CA GLU A 31 -36.24 -21.58 45.04
C GLU A 31 -36.56 -20.50 46.07
N THR A 32 -36.97 -19.32 45.60
CA THR A 32 -37.92 -18.43 46.30
C THR A 32 -38.73 -17.61 45.33
N GLN A 33 -39.95 -18.01 45.13
CA GLN A 33 -41.24 -17.32 45.04
C GLN A 33 -41.29 -15.89 44.43
N GLN A 34 -42.03 -15.86 43.36
CA GLN A 34 -43.06 -14.93 42.87
C GLN A 34 -43.26 -13.61 43.65
N GLU A 35 -43.10 -12.52 42.88
CA GLU A 35 -44.09 -11.46 42.88
C GLU A 35 -44.09 -10.72 41.53
N LYS A 36 -45.27 -10.74 40.87
CA LYS A 36 -45.56 -9.89 39.69
C LYS A 36 -45.91 -8.48 40.16
N PRO A 37 -45.38 -7.47 39.46
CA PRO A 37 -46.23 -6.32 39.14
C PRO A 37 -46.35 -6.12 37.64
N LYS A 38 -47.57 -6.28 37.17
CA LYS A 38 -48.07 -5.77 35.91
C LYS A 38 -47.90 -4.26 35.92
N LYS A 39 -47.15 -3.71 34.93
CA LYS A 39 -47.26 -2.36 34.37
C LYS A 39 -45.96 -1.67 33.92
N LYS A 40 -44.94 -2.43 33.46
CA LYS A 40 -43.71 -1.79 32.91
C LYS A 40 -43.42 -2.12 31.44
N ARG A 41 -44.33 -2.83 30.73
CA ARG A 41 -44.11 -3.20 29.32
C ARG A 41 -44.18 -2.01 28.33
N LYS A 42 -44.90 -0.93 28.68
CA LYS A 42 -45.03 0.22 27.79
C LYS A 42 -43.86 1.18 27.85
N PHE A 43 -43.22 1.31 29.02
CA PHE A 43 -42.00 2.14 29.15
C PHE A 43 -40.76 1.49 28.50
N SER A 44 -40.62 0.19 28.57
CA SER A 44 -39.53 -0.53 27.92
C SER A 44 -39.63 -0.47 26.40
N LEU A 45 -40.81 -0.54 25.82
CA LEU A 45 -41.05 -0.37 24.40
C LEU A 45 -40.73 1.05 23.91
N ILE A 46 -41.08 2.07 24.71
CA ILE A 46 -40.75 3.48 24.36
C ILE A 46 -39.24 3.70 24.38
N ILE A 47 -38.51 3.13 25.32
CA ILE A 47 -37.04 3.22 25.40
C ILE A 47 -36.39 2.52 24.22
N ILE A 48 -36.88 1.33 23.84
CA ILE A 48 -36.38 0.59 22.67
C ILE A 48 -36.61 1.38 21.38
N ILE A 49 -37.80 1.97 21.22
CA ILE A 49 -38.10 2.81 20.04
C ILE A 49 -37.23 4.07 20.02
N ALA A 50 -37.01 4.71 21.16
CA ALA A 50 -36.16 5.88 21.27
C ALA A 50 -34.71 5.55 20.92
N VAL A 51 -34.18 4.39 21.36
CA VAL A 51 -32.82 3.93 21.02
C VAL A 51 -32.67 3.59 19.51
N VAL A 52 -33.73 2.97 18.92
CA VAL A 52 -33.73 2.66 17.49
C VAL A 52 -33.80 3.94 16.64
N VAL A 53 -34.60 4.93 17.03
CA VAL A 53 -34.70 6.21 16.32
C VAL A 53 -33.33 6.98 16.43
N LEU A 54 -32.69 6.93 17.59
CA LEU A 54 -31.38 7.55 17.79
C LEU A 54 -30.29 6.85 16.97
N ALA A 55 -30.32 5.50 16.88
CA ALA A 55 -29.39 4.73 16.07
C ALA A 55 -29.59 4.96 14.56
N VAL A 56 -30.83 5.04 14.09
CA VAL A 56 -31.15 5.37 12.70
C VAL A 56 -30.79 6.82 12.37
N GLY A 57 -31.03 7.75 13.29
CA GLY A 57 -30.62 9.16 13.14
C GLY A 57 -29.10 9.31 13.09
N ALA A 58 -28.37 8.63 13.96
CA ALA A 58 -26.90 8.63 13.96
C ALA A 58 -26.31 7.96 12.69
N ALA A 59 -26.90 6.86 12.24
CA ALA A 59 -26.51 6.20 10.98
C ALA A 59 -26.82 7.07 9.76
N GLY A 60 -27.97 7.76 9.74
CA GLY A 60 -28.33 8.73 8.70
C GLY A 60 -27.39 9.94 8.67
N ALA A 61 -27.05 10.51 9.82
CA ALA A 61 -26.09 11.60 9.94
C ALA A 61 -24.68 11.15 9.54
N TYR A 62 -24.27 9.94 9.93
CA TYR A 62 -22.98 9.36 9.50
C TYR A 62 -22.92 9.14 7.99
N LEU A 63 -24.00 8.63 7.37
CA LEU A 63 -24.08 8.45 5.92
C LEU A 63 -24.13 9.80 5.17
N LEU A 64 -24.74 10.85 5.74
CA LEU A 64 -24.72 12.19 5.16
C LEU A 64 -23.34 12.84 5.29
N LEU A 65 -22.62 12.63 6.39
CA LEU A 65 -21.24 13.10 6.57
C LEU A 65 -20.25 12.33 5.67
N VAL A 66 -20.45 11.01 5.48
CA VAL A 66 -19.62 10.21 4.58
C VAL A 66 -20.01 10.42 3.12
N LYS A 67 -21.29 10.59 2.78
CA LYS A 67 -21.74 10.94 1.43
C LYS A 67 -21.49 12.39 1.05
N GLY A 68 -21.36 13.30 2.03
CA GLY A 68 -20.98 14.70 1.77
C GLY A 68 -19.56 14.86 1.27
N SER A 69 -18.76 13.78 1.23
CA SER A 69 -17.39 13.80 0.70
C SER A 69 -17.25 13.24 -0.72
N THR A 70 -18.34 12.79 -1.38
CA THR A 70 -18.21 12.04 -2.65
C THR A 70 -18.85 12.71 -3.87
N ASP A 71 -19.55 13.84 -3.74
CA ASP A 71 -20.12 14.57 -4.89
C ASP A 71 -19.88 16.08 -4.81
N LYS A 72 -18.62 16.47 -4.65
CA LYS A 72 -18.13 17.66 -5.33
C LYS A 72 -17.22 17.15 -6.45
N LYS A 73 -17.79 16.99 -7.64
CA LYS A 73 -17.12 17.29 -8.90
C LYS A 73 -16.73 18.79 -8.84
N GLY A 74 -15.97 19.12 -7.82
CA GLY A 74 -15.15 20.29 -7.72
C GLY A 74 -14.01 19.97 -8.68
N ILE A 75 -13.94 20.66 -9.78
CA ILE A 75 -12.71 21.08 -10.39
C ILE A 75 -11.67 21.02 -9.27
N ILE A 76 -10.79 20.00 -9.35
CA ILE A 76 -9.52 20.06 -8.67
C ILE A 76 -8.83 21.28 -9.31
N THR A 77 -9.08 22.45 -8.79
CA THR A 77 -8.04 23.43 -8.69
C THR A 77 -6.98 22.73 -7.82
N LYS A 78 -6.15 21.89 -8.47
CA LYS A 78 -4.77 21.78 -8.07
C LYS A 78 -4.43 23.19 -7.66
N ASP A 79 -4.14 23.41 -6.38
CA ASP A 79 -3.25 24.46 -5.99
C ASP A 79 -2.01 24.24 -6.86
N SER A 80 -2.07 24.84 -8.02
CA SER A 80 -0.91 25.12 -8.82
C SER A 80 -0.12 26.11 -7.98
N LYS A 81 0.65 25.61 -7.01
CA LYS A 81 1.98 26.15 -6.84
C LYS A 81 2.44 26.24 -8.27
N ASN A 82 2.64 27.44 -8.75
CA ASN A 82 3.10 27.78 -10.08
C ASN A 82 4.55 27.27 -10.22
N THR A 83 4.70 25.94 -10.12
CA THR A 83 5.96 25.22 -10.21
C THR A 83 6.18 25.07 -11.69
N ILE A 84 6.99 25.97 -12.24
CA ILE A 84 7.36 25.94 -13.66
C ILE A 84 8.25 24.71 -13.82
N THR A 85 7.66 23.64 -14.37
CA THR A 85 8.43 22.46 -14.79
C THR A 85 9.39 22.85 -15.91
N VAL A 86 10.55 22.21 -15.96
CA VAL A 86 11.55 22.46 -17.01
C VAL A 86 12.08 21.12 -17.54
N ASN A 87 12.26 21.06 -18.85
CA ASN A 87 12.84 19.89 -19.49
C ASN A 87 14.37 19.95 -19.50
N PHE A 88 14.98 18.87 -19.05
CA PHE A 88 16.41 18.64 -19.10
C PHE A 88 16.71 17.49 -20.07
N ALA A 89 17.27 17.81 -21.23
CA ALA A 89 17.64 16.83 -22.24
C ALA A 89 19.04 16.29 -21.97
N LEU A 90 19.20 14.97 -22.06
CA LEU A 90 20.47 14.28 -22.02
C LEU A 90 20.94 13.97 -23.44
N GLU A 91 22.25 13.94 -23.64
CA GLU A 91 22.83 13.41 -24.87
C GLU A 91 22.41 11.96 -25.09
N PRO A 92 22.23 11.52 -26.35
CA PRO A 92 21.81 10.15 -26.65
C PRO A 92 22.74 9.10 -26.01
N PHE A 93 22.14 7.99 -25.61
CA PHE A 93 22.82 6.81 -25.11
C PHE A 93 22.92 5.77 -26.21
N VAL A 94 24.07 5.11 -26.31
CA VAL A 94 24.26 3.90 -27.11
C VAL A 94 24.86 2.84 -26.19
N VAL A 95 24.15 1.76 -25.96
CA VAL A 95 24.55 0.71 -25.02
C VAL A 95 24.32 -0.68 -25.62
N ASN A 96 25.10 -1.66 -25.15
CA ASN A 96 24.81 -3.07 -25.38
C ASN A 96 23.77 -3.56 -24.36
N LEU A 97 22.76 -4.28 -24.84
CA LEU A 97 21.78 -4.93 -23.98
C LEU A 97 22.31 -6.29 -23.50
N MET A 98 21.73 -6.78 -22.40
CA MET A 98 22.07 -8.06 -21.81
C MET A 98 21.34 -9.23 -22.51
N ASP A 99 21.52 -9.39 -23.82
CA ASP A 99 20.90 -10.45 -24.58
C ASP A 99 21.83 -11.69 -24.69
N GLN A 100 21.25 -12.88 -24.48
CA GLN A 100 21.98 -14.15 -24.58
C GLN A 100 22.25 -14.57 -26.03
N SER A 101 21.49 -14.09 -26.99
CA SER A 101 21.51 -14.51 -28.41
C SER A 101 22.41 -13.69 -29.32
N GLY A 102 23.24 -12.79 -28.76
CA GLY A 102 24.10 -11.89 -29.51
C GLY A 102 24.05 -10.46 -29.01
N SER A 103 25.03 -9.65 -29.41
CA SER A 103 25.10 -8.25 -28.99
C SER A 103 24.00 -7.45 -29.68
N LYS A 104 22.99 -7.04 -28.95
CA LYS A 104 22.00 -6.07 -29.39
C LYS A 104 22.31 -4.68 -28.86
N TYR A 105 22.20 -3.68 -29.71
CA TYR A 105 22.48 -2.29 -29.37
C TYR A 105 21.19 -1.52 -29.21
N LEU A 106 21.10 -0.75 -28.13
CA LEU A 106 20.03 0.22 -27.94
C LEU A 106 20.60 1.63 -28.10
N LYS A 107 19.99 2.42 -29.02
CA LYS A 107 20.17 3.87 -29.07
C LYS A 107 18.91 4.51 -28.52
N VAL A 108 19.07 5.36 -27.49
CA VAL A 108 17.94 6.03 -26.84
C VAL A 108 18.28 7.48 -26.49
N SER A 109 17.36 8.40 -26.76
CA SER A 109 17.39 9.80 -26.29
C SER A 109 16.41 9.98 -25.15
N ILE A 110 16.86 10.63 -24.08
CA ILE A 110 16.10 10.78 -22.84
C ILE A 110 15.96 12.25 -22.49
N GLN A 111 14.72 12.66 -22.21
CA GLN A 111 14.39 13.95 -21.61
C GLN A 111 13.77 13.76 -20.24
N ILE A 112 14.17 14.59 -19.28
CA ILE A 112 13.72 14.56 -17.90
C ILE A 112 12.94 15.83 -17.63
N GLU A 113 11.71 15.72 -17.18
CA GLU A 113 10.91 16.84 -16.71
C GLU A 113 11.16 17.03 -15.22
N LEU A 114 11.81 18.12 -14.87
CA LEU A 114 12.10 18.50 -13.49
C LEU A 114 10.92 19.28 -12.91
N SER A 115 10.65 19.07 -11.63
CA SER A 115 9.53 19.71 -10.93
C SER A 115 9.72 21.21 -10.68
N ASP A 116 10.95 21.70 -10.76
CA ASP A 116 11.28 23.10 -10.50
C ASP A 116 12.47 23.54 -11.37
N ALA A 117 12.40 24.72 -11.94
CA ALA A 117 13.49 25.29 -12.76
C ALA A 117 14.81 25.44 -11.99
N ARG A 118 14.76 25.60 -10.68
CA ARG A 118 15.96 25.67 -9.80
C ARG A 118 16.77 24.38 -9.79
N LEU A 119 16.14 23.26 -10.10
CA LEU A 119 16.82 21.94 -10.17
C LEU A 119 17.68 21.80 -11.42
N LEU A 120 17.49 22.63 -12.45
CA LEU A 120 18.19 22.51 -13.73
C LEU A 120 19.71 22.61 -13.56
N GLU A 121 20.18 23.55 -12.74
CA GLU A 121 21.61 23.72 -12.48
C GLU A 121 22.19 22.51 -11.72
N SER A 122 21.49 22.04 -10.72
CA SER A 122 21.87 20.83 -10.00
C SER A 122 21.92 19.61 -10.89
N ALA A 123 20.94 19.45 -11.80
CA ALA A 123 20.91 18.36 -12.77
C ALA A 123 22.09 18.43 -13.75
N LYS A 124 22.43 19.65 -14.25
CA LYS A 124 23.60 19.86 -15.09
C LYS A 124 24.89 19.48 -14.39
N ASN A 125 25.09 19.92 -13.14
CA ASN A 125 26.29 19.63 -12.36
C ASN A 125 26.42 18.13 -12.03
N LYS A 126 25.30 17.41 -11.91
CA LYS A 126 25.22 15.97 -11.65
C LYS A 126 25.04 15.13 -12.91
N THR A 127 25.14 15.72 -14.10
CA THR A 127 24.99 14.99 -15.38
C THR A 127 25.83 13.72 -15.45
N PRO A 128 27.12 13.69 -15.05
CA PRO A 128 27.90 12.45 -15.09
C PRO A 128 27.30 11.33 -14.24
N GLN A 129 26.80 11.64 -13.04
CA GLN A 129 26.18 10.66 -12.14
C GLN A 129 24.85 10.15 -12.71
N ILE A 130 24.05 11.06 -13.27
CA ILE A 130 22.78 10.71 -13.92
C ILE A 130 23.04 9.81 -15.13
N ARG A 131 24.03 10.12 -15.95
CA ARG A 131 24.39 9.30 -17.12
C ARG A 131 24.89 7.93 -16.73
N ASP A 132 25.75 7.83 -15.74
CA ASP A 132 26.31 6.55 -15.25
C ASP A 132 25.20 5.60 -14.78
N ILE A 133 24.26 6.11 -13.97
CA ILE A 133 23.17 5.29 -13.45
C ILE A 133 22.20 4.84 -14.55
N ILE A 134 21.95 5.70 -15.56
CA ILE A 134 21.13 5.35 -16.72
C ILE A 134 21.81 4.27 -17.57
N ILE A 135 23.13 4.40 -17.84
CA ILE A 135 23.90 3.39 -18.57
C ILE A 135 23.81 2.05 -17.84
N THR A 136 24.02 2.05 -16.52
CA THR A 136 23.90 0.85 -15.69
C THR A 136 22.53 0.22 -15.77
N LEU A 137 21.45 1.00 -15.74
CA LEU A 137 20.09 0.51 -15.91
C LEU A 137 19.88 -0.13 -17.30
N LEU A 138 20.29 0.57 -18.36
CA LEU A 138 20.07 0.12 -19.74
C LEU A 138 20.86 -1.14 -20.06
N THR A 139 22.11 -1.26 -19.61
CA THR A 139 22.95 -2.44 -19.85
C THR A 139 22.49 -3.69 -19.12
N ASN A 140 21.64 -3.55 -18.08
CA ASN A 140 21.03 -4.66 -17.36
C ASN A 140 19.65 -5.08 -17.93
N LYS A 141 19.22 -4.48 -19.03
CA LYS A 141 17.95 -4.84 -19.69
C LYS A 141 18.19 -5.71 -20.91
N THR A 142 17.21 -6.56 -21.20
CA THR A 142 17.17 -7.36 -22.44
C THR A 142 16.32 -6.66 -23.50
N SER A 143 16.52 -7.01 -24.78
CA SER A 143 15.69 -6.50 -25.85
C SER A 143 14.23 -6.91 -25.72
N ASP A 144 13.97 -8.14 -25.24
CA ASP A 144 12.61 -8.66 -25.02
C ASP A 144 11.85 -7.86 -23.95
N GLU A 145 12.52 -7.44 -22.88
CA GLU A 145 11.93 -6.55 -21.88
C GLU A 145 11.56 -5.19 -22.49
N LEU A 146 12.44 -4.62 -23.30
CA LEU A 146 12.32 -3.25 -23.81
C LEU A 146 11.44 -3.11 -25.06
N ILE A 147 11.12 -4.20 -25.76
CA ILE A 147 10.26 -4.16 -26.94
C ILE A 147 8.80 -3.87 -26.56
N THR A 148 8.38 -4.26 -25.36
CA THR A 148 7.01 -4.12 -24.89
C THR A 148 6.71 -2.70 -24.41
N PRO A 149 5.46 -2.22 -24.54
CA PRO A 149 5.05 -0.93 -23.96
C PRO A 149 5.23 -0.90 -22.44
N GLU A 150 4.92 -2.00 -21.76
CA GLU A 150 5.03 -2.17 -20.33
C GLU A 150 6.49 -2.06 -19.87
N GLY A 151 7.42 -2.71 -20.58
CA GLY A 151 8.85 -2.64 -20.29
C GLY A 151 9.42 -1.23 -20.44
N LYS A 152 8.95 -0.48 -21.45
CA LYS A 152 9.32 0.93 -21.60
C LYS A 152 8.77 1.80 -20.47
N LEU A 153 7.56 1.50 -19.98
CA LEU A 153 6.99 2.21 -18.84
C LEU A 153 7.79 1.95 -17.57
N LEU A 154 8.10 0.67 -17.30
CA LEU A 154 8.94 0.29 -16.16
C LEU A 154 10.33 0.94 -16.22
N LEU A 155 10.96 0.99 -17.40
CA LEU A 155 12.23 1.67 -17.58
C LEU A 155 12.16 3.15 -17.22
N LYS A 156 11.12 3.87 -17.65
CA LYS A 156 10.92 5.27 -17.28
C LYS A 156 10.78 5.46 -15.79
N ASP A 157 10.02 4.59 -15.12
CA ASP A 157 9.81 4.64 -13.67
C ASP A 157 11.11 4.35 -12.91
N GLU A 158 11.90 3.37 -13.34
CA GLU A 158 13.22 3.08 -12.77
C GLU A 158 14.18 4.27 -12.93
N ILE A 159 14.26 4.86 -14.12
CA ILE A 159 15.08 6.06 -14.38
C ILE A 159 14.64 7.20 -13.47
N LYS A 160 13.34 7.47 -13.37
CA LYS A 160 12.77 8.49 -12.49
C LYS A 160 13.19 8.29 -11.03
N GLN A 161 13.03 7.07 -10.51
CA GLN A 161 13.40 6.73 -9.13
C GLN A 161 14.90 6.97 -8.87
N ARG A 162 15.76 6.52 -9.79
CA ARG A 162 17.19 6.67 -9.65
C ARG A 162 17.65 8.13 -9.71
N ILE A 163 17.04 8.94 -10.57
CA ILE A 163 17.38 10.36 -10.65
C ILE A 163 16.86 11.10 -9.40
N ASN A 164 15.71 10.74 -8.86
CA ASN A 164 15.24 11.28 -7.59
C ASN A 164 16.21 10.98 -6.42
N GLN A 165 16.85 9.82 -6.41
CA GLN A 165 17.91 9.52 -5.42
C GLN A 165 19.11 10.47 -5.53
N ILE A 166 19.40 10.97 -6.73
CA ILE A 166 20.52 11.88 -6.99
C ILE A 166 20.14 13.34 -6.70
N LEU A 167 18.97 13.78 -7.17
CA LEU A 167 18.53 15.18 -7.13
C LEU A 167 17.70 15.55 -5.89
N GLY A 168 17.14 14.54 -5.22
CA GLY A 168 16.18 14.65 -4.12
C GLY A 168 14.79 14.17 -4.51
N ASP A 169 14.00 13.79 -3.52
CA ASP A 169 12.66 13.25 -3.73
C ASP A 169 11.75 14.25 -4.48
N ASN A 170 10.92 13.72 -5.38
CA ASN A 170 10.00 14.49 -6.19
C ASN A 170 10.66 15.56 -7.11
N SER A 171 11.96 15.45 -7.38
CA SER A 171 12.66 16.33 -8.31
C SER A 171 12.27 16.08 -9.76
N VAL A 172 11.91 14.83 -10.09
CA VAL A 172 11.52 14.41 -11.45
C VAL A 172 10.01 14.21 -11.53
N VAL A 173 9.35 14.91 -12.43
CA VAL A 173 7.93 14.74 -12.75
C VAL A 173 7.73 13.57 -13.71
N ASN A 174 8.41 13.63 -14.87
CA ASN A 174 8.33 12.62 -15.92
C ASN A 174 9.68 12.33 -16.57
N VAL A 175 9.78 11.16 -17.20
CA VAL A 175 10.88 10.76 -18.08
C VAL A 175 10.31 10.45 -19.45
N TYR A 176 10.87 11.03 -20.50
CA TYR A 176 10.48 10.84 -21.88
C TYR A 176 11.59 10.15 -22.67
N LEU A 177 11.24 9.09 -23.40
CA LEU A 177 12.11 8.43 -24.36
C LEU A 177 11.73 8.98 -25.75
N THR A 178 12.55 9.85 -26.32
CA THR A 178 12.22 10.56 -27.59
C THR A 178 12.66 9.78 -28.81
N ASP A 179 13.84 9.16 -28.77
CA ASP A 179 14.31 8.24 -29.80
C ASP A 179 14.55 6.88 -29.14
N PHE A 180 14.13 5.81 -29.76
CA PHE A 180 14.29 4.48 -29.21
C PHE A 180 14.46 3.47 -30.34
N VAL A 181 15.70 3.10 -30.62
CA VAL A 181 16.08 2.20 -31.72
C VAL A 181 16.90 1.05 -31.18
N MET A 182 16.47 -0.19 -31.44
CA MET A 182 17.21 -1.41 -31.15
C MET A 182 17.69 -2.06 -32.46
N GLN A 183 18.91 -2.54 -32.49
CA GLN A 183 19.55 -3.20 -33.64
C GLN A 183 20.26 -4.46 -33.21
#